data_822d47465b3ac9ae330ae00fbe0617ab
#
_entry.id   822d47465b3ac9ae330ae00fbe0617ab
#
_cell.length_a   1.000
_cell.length_b   1.000
_cell.length_c   1.000
_cell.angle_alpha   90.00
_cell.angle_beta   90.00
_cell.angle_gamma   90.00
#
_symmetry.space_group_name_H-M   'P 1'
#
loop_
_entity.id
_entity.type
_entity.pdbx_description
1 polymer ?
#
loop_
_entity_poly.entity_id
_entity_poly.type
_entity_poly.pdbx_seq_one_letter_code
_entity_poly.pdbx_strand_id
1 'polypeptide(L)'
;MNEKKTFHVNGYLGLVVLLGLLVGGGYLFYLGVETQTAWQMITAVILGVIALLFLSSLTIVSPNQSKAILFFGQYLGTIRSNGLFITTPLTQKVNVSLKVRNFNSSLLKVNDSDGNPVEISAVVVYKVRDTAKALFDVDYYQEFIEIQSETAIRHIASQYPYDTFKDDDITLRGNT
;
A
#
# COMPACT_ATOMS: atom_id res chain seq x y z
N MET A 1 8.58 -5.48 -10.34
CA MET A 1 8.11 -6.66 -9.57
C MET A 1 6.61 -6.85 -9.78
N ASN A 2 6.07 -8.06 -10.00
CA ASN A 2 4.63 -8.24 -10.23
C ASN A 2 3.90 -8.48 -8.91
N GLU A 3 2.73 -7.84 -8.75
CA GLU A 3 1.88 -8.01 -7.58
C GLU A 3 1.34 -9.43 -7.49
N LYS A 4 1.51 -10.08 -6.33
CA LYS A 4 0.97 -11.41 -6.02
C LYS A 4 -0.07 -11.28 -4.92
N LYS A 5 -1.14 -12.06 -5.01
CA LYS A 5 -2.10 -12.18 -3.90
C LYS A 5 -1.48 -13.03 -2.81
N THR A 6 -1.49 -12.54 -1.57
CA THR A 6 -1.05 -13.35 -0.42
C THR A 6 -2.19 -14.22 0.08
N PHE A 7 -1.84 -15.35 0.72
CA PHE A 7 -2.80 -16.18 1.45
C PHE A 7 -3.34 -15.39 2.64
N HIS A 8 -4.64 -15.30 2.76
CA HIS A 8 -5.31 -14.66 3.89
C HIS A 8 -6.63 -15.37 4.18
N VAL A 9 -6.96 -15.49 5.46
CA VAL A 9 -8.18 -16.11 5.96
C VAL A 9 -8.98 -15.06 6.73
N ASN A 10 -10.27 -15.30 6.87
CA ASN A 10 -11.15 -14.41 7.63
C ASN A 10 -10.64 -14.23 9.07
N GLY A 11 -10.36 -12.99 9.45
CA GLY A 11 -9.77 -12.65 10.73
C GLY A 11 -10.73 -12.82 11.92
N TYR A 12 -12.05 -12.83 11.70
CA TYR A 12 -13.02 -13.05 12.76
C TYR A 12 -12.91 -14.48 13.34
N LEU A 13 -12.69 -15.47 12.47
CA LEU A 13 -12.39 -16.84 12.94
C LEU A 13 -11.09 -16.88 13.76
N GLY A 14 -10.10 -16.09 13.37
CA GLY A 14 -8.86 -15.98 14.11
C GLY A 14 -9.02 -15.34 15.49
N LEU A 15 -9.89 -14.36 15.63
CA LEU A 15 -10.21 -13.77 16.94
C LEU A 15 -10.83 -14.81 17.89
N VAL A 16 -11.75 -15.63 17.39
CA VAL A 16 -12.37 -16.71 18.19
C VAL A 16 -11.31 -17.72 18.66
N VAL A 17 -10.43 -18.14 17.74
CA VAL A 17 -9.33 -19.07 18.08
C VAL A 17 -8.37 -18.43 19.09
N LEU A 18 -8.00 -17.16 18.88
CA LEU A 18 -7.14 -16.42 19.82
C LEU A 18 -7.73 -16.34 21.21
N LEU A 19 -9.03 -16.00 21.33
CA LEU A 19 -9.74 -15.97 22.59
C LEU A 19 -9.78 -17.35 23.26
N GLY A 20 -10.03 -18.41 22.50
CA GLY A 20 -9.97 -19.78 22.98
C GLY A 20 -8.60 -20.17 23.54
N LEU A 21 -7.53 -19.78 22.85
CA LEU A 21 -6.14 -20.01 23.30
C LEU A 21 -5.82 -19.25 24.59
N LEU A 22 -6.24 -17.98 24.70
CA LEU A 22 -6.01 -17.17 25.89
C LEU A 22 -6.78 -17.69 27.10
N VAL A 23 -8.07 -18.00 26.92
CA VAL A 23 -8.93 -18.53 28.01
C VAL A 23 -8.46 -19.93 28.43
N GLY A 24 -8.18 -20.81 27.46
CA GLY A 24 -7.70 -22.17 27.74
C GLY A 24 -6.31 -22.17 28.39
N GLY A 25 -5.39 -21.33 27.90
CA GLY A 25 -4.06 -21.16 28.50
C GLY A 25 -4.13 -20.59 29.91
N GLY A 26 -4.97 -19.56 30.15
CA GLY A 26 -5.19 -18.98 31.47
C GLY A 26 -5.79 -19.97 32.46
N TYR A 27 -6.76 -20.76 32.02
CA TYR A 27 -7.39 -21.81 32.87
C TYR A 27 -6.37 -22.92 33.24
N LEU A 28 -5.57 -23.40 32.26
CA LEU A 28 -4.53 -24.38 32.54
C LEU A 28 -3.43 -23.84 33.47
N PHE A 29 -3.09 -22.55 33.33
CA PHE A 29 -2.16 -21.91 34.26
C PHE A 29 -2.71 -21.87 35.69
N TYR A 30 -3.96 -21.47 35.84
CA TYR A 30 -4.62 -21.45 37.15
C TYR A 30 -4.64 -22.85 37.82
N LEU A 31 -5.06 -23.87 37.07
CA LEU A 31 -5.05 -25.26 37.57
C LEU A 31 -3.62 -25.73 37.92
N GLY A 32 -2.62 -25.37 37.12
CA GLY A 32 -1.24 -25.74 37.35
C GLY A 32 -0.66 -25.14 38.64
N VAL A 33 -1.08 -23.91 38.98
CA VAL A 33 -0.73 -23.28 40.28
C VAL A 33 -1.40 -23.96 41.42
N GLU A 34 -2.71 -24.27 41.30
CA GLU A 34 -3.50 -24.89 42.37
C GLU A 34 -3.05 -26.34 42.65
N THR A 35 -2.81 -27.12 41.61
CA THR A 35 -2.41 -28.52 41.72
C THR A 35 -0.86 -28.72 41.83
N GLN A 36 -0.10 -27.63 41.79
CA GLN A 36 1.38 -27.64 41.76
C GLN A 36 1.98 -28.57 40.69
N THR A 37 1.28 -28.68 39.55
CA THR A 37 1.66 -29.60 38.49
C THR A 37 2.46 -28.87 37.42
N ALA A 38 3.77 -29.10 37.36
CA ALA A 38 4.67 -28.44 36.44
C ALA A 38 4.26 -28.61 34.94
N TRP A 39 3.73 -29.76 34.56
CA TRP A 39 3.27 -30.01 33.20
C TRP A 39 2.16 -29.04 32.73
N GLN A 40 1.20 -28.73 33.59
CA GLN A 40 0.13 -27.78 33.25
C GLN A 40 0.64 -26.36 33.13
N MET A 41 1.60 -25.94 33.94
CA MET A 41 2.26 -24.63 33.80
C MET A 41 3.04 -24.52 32.47
N ILE A 42 3.79 -25.56 32.10
CA ILE A 42 4.56 -25.59 30.86
C ILE A 42 3.62 -25.52 29.65
N THR A 43 2.53 -26.30 29.63
CA THR A 43 1.55 -26.26 28.54
C THR A 43 0.85 -24.90 28.43
N ALA A 44 0.54 -24.26 29.55
CA ALA A 44 -0.04 -22.91 29.58
C ALA A 44 0.90 -21.87 28.97
N VAL A 45 2.21 -21.94 29.29
CA VAL A 45 3.24 -21.06 28.72
C VAL A 45 3.36 -21.27 27.20
N ILE A 46 3.37 -22.52 26.75
CA ILE A 46 3.41 -22.84 25.30
C ILE A 46 2.18 -22.26 24.58
N LEU A 47 0.98 -22.43 25.13
CA LEU A 47 -0.25 -21.84 24.57
C LEU A 47 -0.18 -20.31 24.53
N GLY A 48 0.39 -19.68 25.56
CA GLY A 48 0.64 -18.23 25.60
C GLY A 48 1.56 -17.76 24.46
N VAL A 49 2.67 -18.48 24.24
CA VAL A 49 3.59 -18.17 23.10
C VAL A 49 2.88 -18.33 21.77
N ILE A 50 2.10 -19.40 21.59
CA ILE A 50 1.31 -19.61 20.37
C ILE A 50 0.29 -18.48 20.18
N ALA A 51 -0.39 -18.05 21.25
CA ALA A 51 -1.34 -16.94 21.19
C ALA A 51 -0.65 -15.61 20.78
N LEU A 52 0.55 -15.33 21.28
CA LEU A 52 1.34 -14.15 20.87
C LEU A 52 1.72 -14.20 19.39
N LEU A 53 2.15 -15.35 18.88
CA LEU A 53 2.43 -15.54 17.46
C LEU A 53 1.17 -15.33 16.62
N PHE A 54 0.03 -15.84 17.09
CA PHE A 54 -1.24 -15.70 16.42
C PHE A 54 -1.73 -14.24 16.40
N LEU A 55 -1.52 -13.49 17.49
CA LEU A 55 -1.79 -12.07 17.57
C LEU A 55 -1.00 -11.27 16.52
N SER A 56 0.26 -11.63 16.32
CA SER A 56 1.12 -11.03 15.26
C SER A 56 0.58 -11.28 13.85
N SER A 57 -0.21 -12.33 13.63
CA SER A 57 -0.76 -12.64 12.30
C SER A 57 -1.98 -11.81 11.93
N LEU A 58 -2.63 -11.17 12.89
CA LEU A 58 -3.83 -10.35 12.63
C LEU A 58 -3.46 -9.10 11.81
N THR A 59 -4.28 -8.84 10.79
CA THR A 59 -4.06 -7.73 9.84
C THR A 59 -5.39 -7.05 9.53
N ILE A 60 -5.50 -5.76 9.82
CA ILE A 60 -6.66 -4.94 9.47
C ILE A 60 -6.31 -4.15 8.21
N VAL A 61 -7.14 -4.27 7.18
CA VAL A 61 -7.01 -3.50 5.93
C VAL A 61 -8.19 -2.55 5.82
N SER A 62 -7.90 -1.25 5.78
CA SER A 62 -8.92 -0.21 5.63
C SER A 62 -9.40 -0.07 4.18
N PRO A 63 -10.60 0.47 3.94
CA PRO A 63 -11.09 0.75 2.59
C PRO A 63 -10.12 1.66 1.81
N ASN A 64 -9.98 1.40 0.51
CA ASN A 64 -9.06 2.12 -0.38
C ASN A 64 -7.60 2.12 0.09
N GLN A 65 -7.19 1.06 0.77
CA GLN A 65 -5.81 0.76 1.11
C GLN A 65 -5.46 -0.66 0.70
N SER A 66 -4.19 -0.87 0.44
CA SER A 66 -3.61 -2.21 0.27
C SER A 66 -2.48 -2.40 1.29
N LYS A 67 -2.25 -3.64 1.68
CA LYS A 67 -1.13 -4.02 2.54
C LYS A 67 -0.22 -4.99 1.83
N ALA A 68 1.03 -4.61 1.66
CA ALA A 68 2.09 -5.52 1.25
C ALA A 68 2.61 -6.26 2.48
N ILE A 69 2.71 -7.57 2.37
CA ILE A 69 3.16 -8.47 3.42
C ILE A 69 4.58 -8.92 3.10
N LEU A 70 5.51 -8.60 4.01
CA LEU A 70 6.92 -9.01 3.90
C LEU A 70 7.25 -9.94 5.05
N PHE A 71 7.91 -11.05 4.74
CA PHE A 71 8.43 -11.99 5.73
C PHE A 71 9.95 -11.96 5.68
N PHE A 72 10.58 -11.48 6.74
CA PHE A 72 12.04 -11.29 6.81
C PHE A 72 12.65 -10.63 5.57
N GLY A 73 11.99 -9.57 5.06
CA GLY A 73 12.43 -8.85 3.86
C GLY A 73 11.96 -9.46 2.52
N GLN A 74 11.41 -10.67 2.51
CA GLN A 74 10.85 -11.28 1.31
C GLN A 74 9.39 -10.86 1.10
N TYR A 75 9.05 -10.36 -0.09
CA TYR A 75 7.69 -10.03 -0.44
C TYR A 75 6.85 -11.29 -0.68
N LEU A 76 5.85 -11.53 0.16
CA LEU A 76 4.92 -12.67 0.05
C LEU A 76 3.73 -12.36 -0.85
N GLY A 77 3.24 -11.11 -0.80
CA GLY A 77 2.09 -10.69 -1.59
C GLY A 77 1.36 -9.51 -0.99
N THR A 78 0.26 -9.10 -1.63
CA THR A 78 -0.55 -7.93 -1.25
C THR A 78 -1.99 -8.34 -0.97
N ILE A 79 -2.59 -7.71 0.05
CA ILE A 79 -4.01 -7.78 0.38
C ILE A 79 -4.67 -6.46 -0.01
N ARG A 80 -5.70 -6.51 -0.86
CA ARG A 80 -6.48 -5.35 -1.31
C ARG A 80 -7.91 -5.31 -0.77
N SER A 81 -8.43 -6.46 -0.37
CA SER A 81 -9.74 -6.53 0.27
C SER A 81 -9.69 -5.85 1.63
N ASN A 82 -10.70 -5.05 1.92
CA ASN A 82 -10.86 -4.43 3.24
C ASN A 82 -11.45 -5.42 4.23
N GLY A 83 -11.05 -5.30 5.48
CA GLY A 83 -11.52 -6.15 6.57
C GLY A 83 -10.41 -6.61 7.50
N LEU A 84 -10.74 -7.56 8.36
CA LEU A 84 -9.83 -8.23 9.29
C LEU A 84 -9.41 -9.57 8.68
N PHE A 85 -8.11 -9.81 8.62
CA PHE A 85 -7.53 -11.02 8.04
C PHE A 85 -6.47 -11.61 8.96
N ILE A 86 -6.27 -12.92 8.82
CA ILE A 86 -5.10 -13.64 9.34
C ILE A 86 -4.11 -13.78 8.20
N THR A 87 -2.88 -13.38 8.45
CA THR A 87 -1.75 -13.52 7.53
C THR A 87 -0.67 -14.36 8.19
N THR A 88 0.43 -14.61 7.50
CA THR A 88 1.60 -15.27 8.10
C THR A 88 2.07 -14.48 9.32
N PRO A 89 2.33 -15.15 10.46
CA PRO A 89 2.88 -14.49 11.64
C PRO A 89 4.29 -13.94 11.37
N LEU A 90 4.75 -13.03 12.23
CA LEU A 90 6.08 -12.42 12.16
C LEU A 90 6.36 -11.69 10.83
N THR A 91 5.32 -11.15 10.17
CA THR A 91 5.44 -10.39 8.94
C THR A 91 5.39 -8.89 9.20
N GLN A 92 6.19 -8.15 8.44
CA GLN A 92 6.07 -6.71 8.31
C GLN A 92 4.94 -6.38 7.33
N LYS A 93 4.12 -5.39 7.69
CA LYS A 93 2.93 -5.00 6.94
C LYS A 93 3.07 -3.54 6.52
N VAL A 94 3.23 -3.29 5.22
CA VAL A 94 3.41 -1.95 4.65
C VAL A 94 2.13 -1.50 3.97
N ASN A 95 1.61 -0.33 4.38
CA ASN A 95 0.37 0.22 3.83
C ASN A 95 0.64 1.07 2.59
N VAL A 96 -0.18 0.89 1.55
CA VAL A 96 -0.21 1.75 0.38
C VAL A 96 -1.62 2.27 0.16
N SER A 97 -1.76 3.57 -0.01
CA SER A 97 -3.05 4.19 -0.33
C SER A 97 -3.41 3.96 -1.79
N LEU A 98 -4.62 3.46 -2.03
CA LEU A 98 -5.21 3.30 -3.37
C LEU A 98 -6.17 4.46 -3.72
N LYS A 99 -6.25 5.47 -2.84
CA LYS A 99 -7.07 6.66 -3.07
C LYS A 99 -6.53 7.44 -4.25
N VAL A 100 -7.41 8.11 -4.95
CA VAL A 100 -7.04 9.10 -5.96
C VAL A 100 -6.35 10.26 -5.24
N ARG A 101 -5.24 10.72 -5.80
CA ARG A 101 -4.47 11.88 -5.35
C ARG A 101 -4.26 12.83 -6.50
N ASN A 102 -4.07 14.09 -6.18
CA ASN A 102 -3.70 15.11 -7.14
C ASN A 102 -2.51 15.91 -6.61
N PHE A 103 -1.73 16.45 -7.52
CA PHE A 103 -0.75 17.48 -7.24
C PHE A 103 -0.77 18.52 -8.36
N ASN A 104 -0.34 19.74 -8.02
CA ASN A 104 -0.15 20.80 -9.00
C ASN A 104 1.31 20.79 -9.40
N SER A 105 1.60 20.70 -10.72
CA SER A 105 2.97 20.86 -11.18
C SER A 105 3.48 22.26 -10.84
N SER A 106 4.79 22.39 -10.71
CA SER A 106 5.43 23.71 -10.69
C SER A 106 5.13 24.46 -11.98
N LEU A 107 5.30 25.79 -11.95
CA LEU A 107 5.20 26.61 -13.15
C LEU A 107 6.43 26.33 -14.03
N LEU A 108 6.23 25.68 -15.16
CA LEU A 108 7.28 25.28 -16.09
C LEU A 108 7.42 26.32 -17.19
N LYS A 109 8.62 26.86 -17.35
CA LYS A 109 9.00 27.67 -18.51
C LYS A 109 9.51 26.74 -19.61
N VAL A 110 8.79 26.68 -20.71
CA VAL A 110 9.09 25.82 -21.86
C VAL A 110 8.93 26.62 -23.16
N ASN A 111 9.58 26.17 -24.22
CA ASN A 111 9.34 26.71 -25.55
C ASN A 111 8.31 25.81 -26.26
N ASP A 112 7.36 26.42 -26.96
CA ASP A 112 6.44 25.74 -27.85
C ASP A 112 7.14 25.23 -29.13
N SER A 113 6.39 24.62 -30.06
CA SER A 113 6.94 24.13 -31.33
C SER A 113 7.50 25.25 -32.22
N ASP A 114 7.03 26.47 -32.06
CA ASP A 114 7.45 27.64 -32.82
C ASP A 114 8.61 28.39 -32.14
N GLY A 115 9.05 27.93 -30.95
CA GLY A 115 10.16 28.52 -30.20
C GLY A 115 9.73 29.67 -29.27
N ASN A 116 8.43 29.91 -29.07
CA ASN A 116 7.94 30.94 -28.18
C ASN A 116 8.05 30.46 -26.71
N PRO A 117 8.54 31.27 -25.78
CA PRO A 117 8.57 30.91 -24.37
C PRO A 117 7.15 31.00 -23.76
N VAL A 118 6.67 29.88 -23.22
CA VAL A 118 5.37 29.78 -22.57
C VAL A 118 5.51 29.27 -21.13
N GLU A 119 4.63 29.72 -20.25
CA GLU A 119 4.57 29.24 -18.87
C GLU A 119 3.36 28.32 -18.73
N ILE A 120 3.61 27.07 -18.34
CA ILE A 120 2.57 26.03 -18.21
C ILE A 120 2.61 25.43 -16.82
N SER A 121 1.43 25.20 -16.25
CA SER A 121 1.22 24.36 -15.08
C SER A 121 0.07 23.41 -15.32
N ALA A 122 0.08 22.24 -14.67
CA ALA A 122 -0.98 21.25 -14.80
C ALA A 122 -1.36 20.64 -13.46
N VAL A 123 -2.62 20.25 -13.33
CA VAL A 123 -3.11 19.43 -12.22
C VAL A 123 -3.06 17.98 -12.66
N VAL A 124 -2.21 17.19 -12.00
CA VAL A 124 -2.06 15.76 -12.30
C VAL A 124 -2.85 14.96 -11.29
N VAL A 125 -3.76 14.12 -11.78
CA VAL A 125 -4.60 13.24 -10.96
C VAL A 125 -4.15 11.80 -11.19
N TYR A 126 -3.81 11.10 -10.11
CA TYR A 126 -3.29 9.74 -10.19
C TYR A 126 -3.79 8.83 -9.07
N LYS A 127 -3.66 7.52 -9.26
CA LYS A 127 -3.87 6.50 -8.23
C LYS A 127 -2.92 5.33 -8.43
N VAL A 128 -2.55 4.67 -7.33
CA VAL A 128 -1.72 3.45 -7.38
C VAL A 128 -2.56 2.28 -7.87
N ARG A 129 -2.11 1.62 -8.95
CA ARG A 129 -2.72 0.39 -9.47
C ARG A 129 -2.00 -0.87 -9.02
N ASP A 130 -0.67 -0.82 -8.93
CA ASP A 130 0.18 -1.95 -8.53
C ASP A 130 0.95 -1.56 -7.27
N THR A 131 0.60 -2.21 -6.15
CA THR A 131 1.19 -1.93 -4.85
C THR A 131 2.65 -2.34 -4.78
N ALA A 132 3.00 -3.49 -5.41
CA ALA A 132 4.36 -4.00 -5.37
C ALA A 132 5.31 -3.09 -6.15
N LYS A 133 4.89 -2.62 -7.33
CA LYS A 133 5.70 -1.67 -8.12
C LYS A 133 5.88 -0.34 -7.41
N ALA A 134 4.83 0.17 -6.78
CA ALA A 134 4.91 1.44 -6.05
C ALA A 134 5.83 1.39 -4.83
N LEU A 135 6.00 0.21 -4.20
CA LEU A 135 6.83 0.04 -3.01
C LEU A 135 8.27 -0.40 -3.28
N PHE A 136 8.49 -1.17 -4.35
CA PHE A 136 9.77 -1.87 -4.53
C PHE A 136 10.50 -1.51 -5.83
N ASP A 137 9.81 -0.94 -6.83
CA ASP A 137 10.46 -0.57 -8.09
C ASP A 137 10.94 0.89 -8.08
N VAL A 138 10.44 1.73 -7.14
CA VAL A 138 10.85 3.12 -6.95
C VAL A 138 10.92 3.46 -5.47
N ASP A 139 11.86 4.32 -5.05
CA ASP A 139 12.01 4.72 -3.65
C ASP A 139 10.85 5.58 -3.17
N TYR A 140 10.56 6.65 -3.90
CA TYR A 140 9.50 7.60 -3.60
C TYR A 140 8.59 7.77 -4.80
N TYR A 141 7.58 6.89 -4.92
CA TYR A 141 6.70 6.87 -6.10
C TYR A 141 5.96 8.20 -6.32
N GLN A 142 5.73 8.99 -5.28
CA GLN A 142 5.08 10.31 -5.40
C GLN A 142 5.98 11.28 -6.14
N GLU A 143 7.21 11.45 -5.69
CA GLU A 143 8.22 12.29 -6.32
C GLU A 143 8.53 11.82 -7.74
N PHE A 144 8.61 10.49 -7.95
CA PHE A 144 8.78 9.92 -9.27
C PHE A 144 7.66 10.33 -10.23
N ILE A 145 6.39 10.29 -9.79
CA ILE A 145 5.24 10.71 -10.61
C ILE A 145 5.32 12.21 -10.91
N GLU A 146 5.71 13.05 -9.95
CA GLU A 146 5.86 14.49 -10.14
C GLU A 146 6.90 14.79 -11.22
N ILE A 147 8.10 14.23 -11.10
CA ILE A 147 9.18 14.44 -12.06
C ILE A 147 8.80 13.92 -13.46
N GLN A 148 8.21 12.74 -13.56
CA GLN A 148 7.79 12.17 -14.85
C GLN A 148 6.67 12.98 -15.49
N SER A 149 5.73 13.48 -14.68
CA SER A 149 4.63 14.31 -15.19
C SER A 149 5.13 15.65 -15.68
N GLU A 150 6.04 16.33 -14.98
CA GLU A 150 6.66 17.57 -15.44
C GLU A 150 7.46 17.37 -16.73
N THR A 151 8.17 16.25 -16.84
CA THR A 151 8.90 15.87 -18.06
C THR A 151 7.93 15.65 -19.23
N ALA A 152 6.81 14.98 -19.00
CA ALA A 152 5.81 14.74 -20.03
C ALA A 152 5.12 16.06 -20.47
N ILE A 153 4.79 16.95 -19.53
CA ILE A 153 4.23 18.27 -19.82
C ILE A 153 5.20 19.07 -20.69
N ARG A 154 6.47 19.11 -20.34
CA ARG A 154 7.51 19.80 -21.13
C ARG A 154 7.64 19.22 -22.54
N HIS A 155 7.61 17.90 -22.65
CA HIS A 155 7.70 17.22 -23.95
C HIS A 155 6.47 17.52 -24.82
N ILE A 156 5.27 17.46 -24.28
CA ILE A 156 4.03 17.79 -25.01
C ILE A 156 4.06 19.26 -25.44
N ALA A 157 4.42 20.17 -24.53
CA ALA A 157 4.49 21.59 -24.82
C ALA A 157 5.42 21.93 -26.00
N SER A 158 6.55 21.23 -26.14
CA SER A 158 7.47 21.42 -27.25
C SER A 158 7.00 20.86 -28.61
N GLN A 159 5.93 20.06 -28.62
CA GLN A 159 5.39 19.45 -29.84
C GLN A 159 4.28 20.27 -30.49
N TYR A 160 3.60 21.13 -29.74
CA TYR A 160 2.43 21.87 -30.19
C TYR A 160 2.69 23.37 -30.07
N PRO A 161 2.19 24.18 -31.06
CA PRO A 161 2.24 25.64 -30.94
C PRO A 161 1.30 26.11 -29.83
N TYR A 162 1.62 27.23 -29.21
CA TYR A 162 0.77 27.83 -28.19
C TYR A 162 -0.59 28.24 -28.77
N ASP A 163 -0.55 28.88 -29.93
CA ASP A 163 -1.74 29.34 -30.68
C ASP A 163 -1.48 29.25 -32.19
N THR A 164 -2.51 29.09 -32.98
CA THR A 164 -2.42 29.08 -34.44
C THR A 164 -3.59 29.84 -35.05
N PHE A 165 -3.38 30.41 -36.23
CA PHE A 165 -4.42 31.06 -37.01
C PHE A 165 -5.25 30.08 -37.87
N LYS A 166 -4.96 28.77 -37.82
CA LYS A 166 -5.67 27.73 -38.52
C LYS A 166 -6.64 27.03 -37.59
N ASP A 167 -7.90 26.99 -37.94
CA ASP A 167 -8.98 26.44 -37.11
C ASP A 167 -8.87 24.91 -36.88
N ASP A 168 -8.11 24.17 -37.69
CA ASP A 168 -7.96 22.70 -37.60
C ASP A 168 -6.72 22.22 -36.90
N ASP A 169 -5.79 23.08 -36.51
CA ASP A 169 -4.55 22.67 -35.85
C ASP A 169 -4.72 22.52 -34.34
N ILE A 170 -4.10 21.45 -33.78
CA ILE A 170 -4.07 21.23 -32.33
C ILE A 170 -3.10 22.23 -31.69
N THR A 171 -3.58 23.03 -30.73
CA THR A 171 -2.79 24.02 -30.03
C THR A 171 -2.86 23.83 -28.51
N LEU A 172 -1.89 24.37 -27.78
CA LEU A 172 -1.87 24.32 -26.30
C LEU A 172 -2.99 25.17 -25.70
N ARG A 173 -3.48 26.20 -26.40
CA ARG A 173 -4.50 27.13 -25.92
C ARG A 173 -5.93 26.73 -26.29
N GLY A 174 -6.13 26.13 -27.45
CA GLY A 174 -7.44 26.09 -28.12
C GLY A 174 -8.22 24.78 -28.03
N ASN A 175 -7.62 23.66 -27.62
CA ASN A 175 -8.29 22.35 -27.64
C ASN A 175 -8.54 21.82 -26.23
N THR A 176 -9.71 22.12 -25.71
CA THR A 176 -10.29 21.48 -24.54
C THR A 176 -11.15 20.28 -24.94
#